data_508a2184156cf4f9571aff2bf616bd7a
#
_entry.id   508a2184156cf4f9571aff2bf616bd7a
#
_cell.length_a   1.000
_cell.length_b   1.000
_cell.length_c   1.000
_cell.angle_alpha   90.00
_cell.angle_beta   90.00
_cell.angle_gamma   90.00
#
_symmetry.space_group_name_H-M   'P 1'
#
loop_
_entity.id
_entity.type
_entity.pdbx_description
1 polymer ?
#
loop_
_entity_poly.entity_id
_entity_poly.type
_entity_poly.pdbx_seq_one_letter_code
_entity_poly.pdbx_strand_id
1 'polypeptide(L)' 'MNTKEIYVFSEEIYVILFCSSTAVEVKDAFDSLDDVIDYIYEDARIAGIKNLSLNTVRQEIKEHRSFMGWSVHKTLYYSH' A
#
# COMPACT_ATOMS: atom_id res chain seq x y z
N MET A 1 6.18 37.82 -10.34
CA MET A 1 5.95 37.04 -10.38
C MET A 1 5.73 36.30 -9.85
N ASN A 2 5.47 35.90 -9.87
CA ASN A 2 5.28 35.04 -9.44
C ASN A 2 5.40 34.10 -9.54
N THR A 3 5.65 33.64 -9.27
CA THR A 3 5.76 32.73 -9.32
C THR A 3 5.25 31.85 -9.01
N LYS A 4 4.87 31.77 -8.82
CA LYS A 4 4.54 31.01 -8.55
C LYS A 4 4.10 30.30 -8.56
N GLU A 5 4.05 30.62 -8.73
CA GLU A 5 3.18 29.79 -8.82
C GLU A 5 3.28 28.58 -9.47
N ILE A 6 4.26 27.96 -9.40
CA ILE A 6 4.35 26.58 -9.75
C ILE A 6 3.88 25.80 -8.56
N TYR A 7 2.71 25.26 -8.68
CA TYR A 7 2.20 24.42 -7.64
C TYR A 7 2.55 23.00 -8.02
N VAL A 8 3.49 22.45 -7.29
CA VAL A 8 3.75 21.03 -7.37
C VAL A 8 2.85 20.38 -6.34
N PHE A 9 1.81 19.73 -6.80
CA PHE A 9 0.95 18.98 -5.89
C PHE A 9 1.57 17.62 -5.68
N SER A 10 2.05 17.39 -4.47
CA SER A 10 2.55 16.07 -4.11
C SER A 10 1.46 15.37 -3.31
N GLU A 11 1.09 14.19 -3.77
CA GLU A 11 0.13 13.35 -3.06
C GLU A 11 0.88 12.16 -2.52
N GLU A 12 0.49 11.74 -1.32
CA GLU A 12 1.04 10.53 -0.76
C GLU A 12 0.32 9.33 -1.34
N ILE A 13 1.08 8.41 -1.86
CA ILE A 13 0.54 7.20 -2.46
C ILE A 13 1.19 6.01 -1.77
N TYR A 14 0.39 5.02 -1.44
CA TYR A 14 0.87 3.78 -0.85
C TYR A 14 0.93 2.72 -1.93
N VAL A 15 2.13 2.21 -2.17
CA VAL A 15 2.36 1.17 -3.17
C VAL A 15 2.46 -0.17 -2.45
N ILE A 16 1.71 -1.15 -2.95
CA ILE A 16 1.68 -2.47 -2.36
C ILE A 16 2.57 -3.39 -3.19
N LEU A 17 3.54 -4.01 -2.52
CA LEU A 17 4.41 -5.00 -3.12
C LEU A 17 4.15 -6.35 -2.48
N PHE A 18 4.28 -7.40 -3.25
CA PHE A 18 4.28 -8.74 -2.71
C PHE A 18 5.60 -9.40 -3.02
N CYS A 19 6.28 -9.89 -1.98
CA CYS A 19 7.58 -10.54 -2.11
C CYS A 19 7.42 -12.04 -1.90
N SER A 20 7.77 -12.78 -2.91
CA SER A 20 7.89 -14.24 -2.80
C SER A 20 9.37 -14.61 -2.74
N SER A 21 9.66 -15.90 -2.67
CA SER A 21 11.05 -16.36 -2.62
C SER A 21 11.81 -16.09 -3.93
N THR A 22 11.08 -15.83 -5.02
CA THR A 22 11.70 -15.71 -6.35
C THR A 22 11.48 -14.38 -7.02
N ALA A 23 10.57 -13.54 -6.51
CA ALA A 23 10.22 -12.31 -7.22
C ALA A 23 9.59 -11.30 -6.29
N VAL A 24 9.65 -10.04 -6.69
CA VAL A 24 8.90 -8.94 -6.09
C VAL A 24 7.91 -8.46 -7.12
N GLU A 25 6.66 -8.37 -6.73
CA GLU A 25 5.59 -7.99 -7.64
C GLU A 25 4.91 -6.74 -7.12
N VAL A 26 4.72 -5.74 -7.99
CA VAL A 26 3.93 -4.56 -7.66
C VAL A 26 2.47 -4.94 -7.85
N LYS A 27 1.70 -4.88 -6.77
CA LYS A 27 0.31 -5.32 -6.81
C LYS A 27 -0.64 -4.18 -7.17
N ASP A 28 -0.53 -3.05 -6.49
CA ASP A 28 -1.43 -1.92 -6.72
C ASP A 28 -0.92 -0.72 -5.93
N ALA A 29 -1.61 0.40 -6.07
CA ALA A 29 -1.28 1.61 -5.34
C ALA A 29 -2.58 2.36 -5.02
N PHE A 30 -2.62 2.96 -3.82
CA PHE A 30 -3.79 3.68 -3.34
C PHE A 30 -3.35 4.94 -2.60
N ASP A 31 -4.23 5.91 -2.52
CA ASP A 31 -3.96 7.13 -1.76
C ASP A 31 -4.44 7.05 -0.31
N SER A 32 -5.07 5.95 0.07
CA SER A 32 -5.64 5.74 1.40
C SER A 32 -5.09 4.45 1.99
N LEU A 33 -4.65 4.51 3.24
CA LEU A 33 -4.18 3.32 3.93
C LEU A 33 -5.31 2.33 4.17
N ASP A 34 -6.53 2.81 4.36
CA ASP A 34 -7.67 1.91 4.53
C ASP A 34 -7.92 1.09 3.27
N ASP A 35 -7.78 1.70 2.09
CA ASP A 35 -7.92 0.97 0.83
C ASP A 35 -6.80 -0.06 0.66
N VAL A 36 -5.59 0.27 1.11
CA VAL A 36 -4.47 -0.68 1.11
C VAL A 36 -4.79 -1.89 1.98
N ILE A 37 -5.32 -1.65 3.17
CA ILE A 37 -5.67 -2.72 4.10
C ILE A 37 -6.72 -3.63 3.49
N ASP A 38 -7.76 -3.05 2.90
CA ASP A 38 -8.82 -3.83 2.25
C ASP A 38 -8.27 -4.66 1.10
N TYR A 39 -7.38 -4.08 0.30
CA TYR A 39 -6.77 -4.78 -0.81
C TYR A 39 -5.95 -5.97 -0.33
N ILE A 40 -5.09 -5.75 0.67
CA ILE A 40 -4.23 -6.82 1.18
C ILE A 40 -5.07 -7.92 1.80
N TYR A 41 -6.11 -7.56 2.54
CA TYR A 41 -7.01 -8.56 3.12
C TYR A 41 -7.63 -9.42 2.02
N GLU A 42 -8.14 -8.80 0.97
CA GLU A 42 -8.80 -9.51 -0.11
C GLU A 42 -7.81 -10.38 -0.87
N ASP A 43 -6.62 -9.84 -1.17
CA ASP A 43 -5.59 -10.58 -1.87
C ASP A 43 -5.12 -11.79 -1.05
N ALA A 44 -4.96 -11.61 0.24
CA ALA A 44 -4.57 -12.70 1.15
C ALA A 44 -5.66 -13.75 1.24
N ARG A 45 -6.92 -13.33 1.23
CA ARG A 45 -8.05 -14.25 1.26
C ARG A 45 -8.07 -15.12 0.00
N ILE A 46 -7.86 -14.49 -1.14
CA ILE A 46 -7.81 -15.21 -2.42
C ILE A 46 -6.62 -16.17 -2.45
N ALA A 47 -5.50 -15.76 -1.84
CA ALA A 47 -4.31 -16.61 -1.77
C ALA A 47 -4.46 -17.79 -0.81
N GLY A 48 -5.56 -17.85 -0.07
CA GLY A 48 -5.83 -18.99 0.81
C GLY A 48 -5.20 -18.91 2.18
N ILE A 49 -4.86 -17.70 2.63
CA ILE A 49 -4.32 -17.53 3.98
C ILE A 49 -5.40 -17.92 5.00
N LYS A 50 -5.05 -18.81 5.91
CA LYS A 50 -6.00 -19.31 6.90
C LYS A 50 -6.02 -18.42 8.13
N ASN A 51 -7.16 -18.45 8.83
CA ASN A 51 -7.36 -17.67 10.06
C ASN A 51 -7.14 -16.19 9.84
N LEU A 52 -7.51 -15.73 8.65
CA LEU A 52 -7.32 -14.35 8.26
C LEU A 52 -8.38 -13.48 8.92
N SER A 53 -7.97 -12.35 9.46
CA SER A 53 -8.85 -11.38 10.10
C SER A 53 -8.52 -10.00 9.58
N LEU A 54 -9.55 -9.24 9.24
CA LEU A 54 -9.34 -7.87 8.78
C LEU A 54 -8.66 -7.03 9.86
N ASN A 55 -9.01 -7.25 11.14
CA ASN A 55 -8.37 -6.52 12.23
C ASN A 55 -6.90 -6.83 12.33
N THR A 56 -6.51 -8.09 12.13
CA THR A 56 -5.11 -8.46 12.16
C THR A 56 -4.34 -7.79 11.03
N VAL A 57 -4.89 -7.81 9.82
CA VAL A 57 -4.25 -7.16 8.68
C VAL A 57 -4.12 -5.66 8.95
N ARG A 58 -5.18 -5.04 9.43
CA ARG A 58 -5.17 -3.62 9.74
C ARG A 58 -4.08 -3.27 10.75
N GLN A 59 -4.01 -4.03 11.82
CA GLN A 59 -3.02 -3.78 12.86
C GLN A 59 -1.60 -3.94 12.32
N GLU A 60 -1.34 -5.01 11.60
CA GLU A 60 -0.01 -5.27 11.06
C GLU A 60 0.41 -4.17 10.07
N ILE A 61 -0.49 -3.79 9.19
CA ILE A 61 -0.17 -2.76 8.21
C ILE A 61 0.04 -1.40 8.88
N LYS A 62 -0.78 -1.07 9.88
CA LYS A 62 -0.62 0.21 10.57
C LYS A 62 0.67 0.27 11.39
N GLU A 63 1.06 -0.84 11.99
CA GLU A 63 2.24 -0.87 12.86
C GLU A 63 3.53 -1.14 12.11
N HIS A 64 3.48 -2.01 11.11
CA HIS A 64 4.70 -2.51 10.48
C HIS A 64 4.78 -2.23 8.99
N ARG A 65 3.70 -1.78 8.35
CA ARG A 65 3.62 -1.59 6.91
C ARG A 65 3.89 -2.88 6.14
N SER A 66 3.63 -4.00 6.77
CA SER A 66 3.83 -5.31 6.13
C SER A 66 2.94 -6.36 6.77
N PHE A 67 2.61 -7.37 5.99
CA PHE A 67 1.84 -8.52 6.43
C PHE A 67 2.17 -9.69 5.52
N MET A 68 2.84 -10.71 6.05
CA MET A 68 3.07 -12.01 5.40
C MET A 68 3.56 -11.94 3.95
N GLY A 69 4.42 -11.07 3.60
CA GLY A 69 4.93 -10.95 2.23
C GLY A 69 4.40 -9.75 1.50
N TRP A 70 3.25 -9.23 1.90
CA TRP A 70 2.77 -7.95 1.39
C TRP A 70 3.47 -6.84 2.16
N SER A 71 3.96 -5.83 1.45
CA SER A 71 4.57 -4.66 2.07
C SER A 71 4.01 -3.40 1.45
N VAL A 72 4.00 -2.34 2.26
CA VAL A 72 3.39 -1.07 1.87
C VAL A 72 4.45 0.01 1.94
N HIS A 73 4.64 0.72 0.85
CA HIS A 73 5.66 1.75 0.74
C HIS A 73 4.99 3.06 0.37
N LYS A 74 5.19 4.06 1.21
CA LYS A 74 4.66 5.39 0.94
C LYS A 74 5.62 6.12 0.03
N THR A 75 5.07 6.70 -1.03
CA THR A 75 5.85 7.52 -1.94
C THR A 75 5.07 8.78 -2.26
N LEU A 76 5.74 9.72 -2.91
CA LEU A 76 5.11 10.95 -3.31
C LEU A 76 4.86 10.91 -4.81
N TYR A 77 3.69 11.36 -5.18
CA TYR A 77 3.32 11.49 -6.58
C TYR A 77 3.23 12.98 -6.90
N TYR A 78 3.97 13.40 -7.89
CA TYR A 78 3.99 14.80 -8.30
C TYR A 78 3.13 14.97 -9.55
N SER A 79 2.17 15.88 -9.43
CA SER A 79 1.27 16.20 -10.52
C SER A 79 1.59 17.60 -11.02
N HIS A 80 1.62 17.77 -12.32
CA HIS A 80 1.88 19.08 -12.93
C HIS A 80 0.63 19.68 -13.52
#